data_14ab373967954604cc0cdd993df40656
#
_entry.id   14ab373967954604cc0cdd993df40656
#
_cell.length_a   1.000
_cell.length_b   1.000
_cell.length_c   1.000
_cell.angle_alpha   90.00
_cell.angle_beta   90.00
_cell.angle_gamma   90.00
#
_symmetry.space_group_name_H-M   'P 1'
#
loop_
_entity.id
_entity.type
_entity.pdbx_description
1 polymer ?
#
loop_
_entity_poly.entity_id
_entity_poly.type
_entity_poly.pdbx_seq_one_letter_code
_entity_poly.pdbx_strand_id
1 'polypeptide(L)'
;MAAYAAGKAGLIGLVQVLAAEIGAQKIRVNALLPGGTDTPSSVTNAPGATKELLAFVEGLHALKRMAQPEEIANAALFLASDLSSFVTGTAMLADGGVSISRT
;
A
#
# COMPACT_ATOMS: atom_id res chain seq x y z
N MET A 1 12.08 0.74 -14.84
CA MET A 1 11.12 1.28 -13.86
C MET A 1 9.84 1.85 -14.49
N ALA A 2 9.90 2.33 -15.74
CA ALA A 2 8.71 2.88 -16.40
C ALA A 2 7.59 1.84 -16.56
N ALA A 3 7.91 0.63 -17.01
CA ALA A 3 6.94 -0.46 -17.14
C ALA A 3 6.35 -0.86 -15.78
N TYR A 4 7.19 -0.90 -14.74
CA TYR A 4 6.75 -1.18 -13.38
C TYR A 4 5.77 -0.11 -12.89
N ALA A 5 6.12 1.17 -13.06
CA ALA A 5 5.28 2.29 -12.64
C ALA A 5 3.94 2.30 -13.39
N ALA A 6 3.98 2.05 -14.70
CA ALA A 6 2.77 1.98 -15.52
C ALA A 6 1.85 0.84 -15.07
N GLY A 7 2.42 -0.34 -14.79
CA GLY A 7 1.66 -1.48 -14.29
C GLY A 7 1.02 -1.21 -12.94
N LYS A 8 1.77 -0.61 -12.01
CA LYS A 8 1.25 -0.27 -10.69
C LYS A 8 0.15 0.80 -10.76
N ALA A 9 0.34 1.84 -11.55
CA ALA A 9 -0.69 2.86 -11.74
C ALA A 9 -1.94 2.30 -12.44
N GLY A 10 -1.74 1.41 -13.41
CA GLY A 10 -2.83 0.75 -14.12
C GLY A 10 -3.72 -0.11 -13.24
N LEU A 11 -3.17 -0.67 -12.15
CA LEU A 11 -3.95 -1.47 -11.20
C LEU A 11 -5.07 -0.65 -10.55
N ILE A 12 -4.85 0.62 -10.27
CA ILE A 12 -5.88 1.49 -9.67
C ILE A 12 -7.06 1.65 -10.64
N GLY A 13 -6.77 1.94 -11.91
CA GLY A 13 -7.80 2.04 -12.94
C GLY A 13 -8.54 0.73 -13.15
N LEU A 14 -7.80 -0.39 -13.19
CA LEU A 14 -8.39 -1.73 -13.33
C LEU A 14 -9.34 -2.03 -12.17
N VAL A 15 -8.94 -1.73 -10.94
CA VAL A 15 -9.77 -1.93 -9.74
C VAL A 15 -11.08 -1.15 -9.85
N GLN A 16 -11.02 0.11 -10.29
CA GLN A 16 -12.22 0.94 -10.44
C GLN A 16 -13.18 0.38 -11.47
N VAL A 17 -12.67 -0.03 -12.61
CA VAL A 17 -13.50 -0.60 -13.69
C VAL A 17 -14.11 -1.94 -13.26
N LEU A 18 -13.29 -2.84 -12.70
CA LEU A 18 -13.80 -4.13 -12.22
C LEU A 18 -14.83 -3.96 -11.11
N ALA A 19 -14.60 -3.05 -10.17
CA ALA A 19 -15.56 -2.80 -9.10
C ALA A 19 -16.92 -2.38 -9.66
N ALA A 20 -16.92 -1.52 -10.67
CA ALA A 20 -18.15 -1.08 -11.32
C ALA A 20 -18.83 -2.22 -12.10
N GLU A 21 -18.04 -3.03 -12.81
CA GLU A 21 -18.59 -4.09 -13.67
C GLU A 21 -19.20 -5.24 -12.88
N ILE A 22 -18.59 -5.62 -11.75
CA ILE A 22 -19.00 -6.83 -11.02
C ILE A 22 -19.65 -6.54 -9.67
N GLY A 23 -19.83 -5.26 -9.33
CA GLY A 23 -20.44 -4.88 -8.05
C GLY A 23 -21.85 -5.43 -7.83
N ALA A 24 -22.66 -5.55 -8.91
CA ALA A 24 -23.99 -6.14 -8.83
C ALA A 24 -23.96 -7.63 -8.43
N GLN A 25 -22.83 -8.30 -8.60
CA GLN A 25 -22.63 -9.69 -8.19
C GLN A 25 -22.19 -9.80 -6.72
N LYS A 26 -22.18 -8.67 -5.98
CA LYS A 26 -21.75 -8.60 -4.58
C LYS A 26 -20.27 -8.96 -4.41
N ILE A 27 -19.46 -8.61 -5.41
CA ILE A 27 -18.01 -8.77 -5.37
C ILE A 27 -17.39 -7.38 -5.24
N ARG A 28 -16.58 -7.18 -4.23
CA ARG A 28 -15.85 -5.94 -4.00
C ARG A 28 -14.42 -6.07 -4.52
N VAL A 29 -13.90 -5.00 -5.10
CA VAL A 29 -12.55 -4.95 -5.65
C VAL A 29 -11.90 -3.68 -5.18
N ASN A 30 -10.79 -3.79 -4.46
CA ASN A 30 -10.08 -2.66 -3.89
C ASN A 30 -8.57 -2.83 -4.10
N ALA A 31 -7.86 -1.73 -4.12
CA ALA A 31 -6.40 -1.72 -4.12
C ALA A 31 -5.89 -1.30 -2.74
N LEU A 32 -4.88 -2.00 -2.24
CA LEU A 32 -4.16 -1.64 -1.04
C LEU A 32 -2.79 -1.09 -1.44
N LEU A 33 -2.47 0.10 -0.97
CA LEU A 33 -1.23 0.81 -1.29
C LEU A 33 -0.36 0.94 -0.04
N PRO A 34 0.53 -0.03 0.21
CA PRO A 34 1.41 0.02 1.39
C PRO A 34 2.54 1.04 1.21
N GLY A 35 2.99 1.61 2.32
CA GLY A 35 4.22 2.37 2.38
C GLY A 35 5.43 1.48 2.62
N GLY A 36 6.52 2.09 3.07
CA GLY A 36 7.73 1.36 3.43
C GLY A 36 7.42 0.33 4.52
N THR A 37 7.71 -0.93 4.23
CA THR A 37 7.42 -2.05 5.14
C THR A 37 8.70 -2.80 5.44
N ASP A 38 8.94 -3.07 6.71
CA ASP A 38 10.14 -3.78 7.16
C ASP A 38 9.99 -5.28 6.88
N THR A 39 10.55 -5.69 5.74
CA THR A 39 10.54 -7.08 5.28
C THR A 39 11.96 -7.49 4.90
N PRO A 40 12.26 -8.80 4.82
CA PRO A 40 13.58 -9.24 4.36
C PRO A 40 13.99 -8.71 2.99
N SER A 41 13.03 -8.39 2.11
CA SER A 41 13.30 -7.89 0.77
C SER A 41 13.32 -6.36 0.68
N SER A 42 13.11 -5.64 1.79
CA SER A 42 13.15 -4.18 1.76
C SER A 42 14.58 -3.68 1.56
N VAL A 43 14.72 -2.51 0.94
CA VAL A 43 16.03 -1.90 0.69
C VAL A 43 16.81 -1.62 1.98
N THR A 44 16.10 -1.42 3.09
CA THR A 44 16.70 -1.15 4.40
C THR A 44 17.30 -2.40 5.04
N ASN A 45 16.96 -3.58 4.54
CA ASN A 45 17.51 -4.87 4.98
C ASN A 45 18.42 -5.50 3.92
N ALA A 46 18.71 -4.79 2.83
CA ALA A 46 19.60 -5.27 1.80
C ALA A 46 21.05 -5.34 2.31
N PRO A 47 21.89 -6.22 1.76
CA PRO A 47 23.32 -6.21 2.08
C PRO A 47 23.93 -4.83 1.83
N GLY A 48 24.68 -4.31 2.81
CA GLY A 48 25.28 -2.99 2.72
C GLY A 48 24.38 -1.83 3.09
N ALA A 49 23.13 -2.10 3.50
CA ALA A 49 22.24 -1.04 4.00
C ALA A 49 22.83 -0.39 5.26
N THR A 50 22.68 0.94 5.35
CA THR A 50 23.25 1.75 6.42
C THR A 50 22.15 2.28 7.35
N LYS A 51 22.57 2.73 8.54
CA LYS A 51 21.65 3.42 9.47
C LYS A 51 21.13 4.72 8.86
N GLU A 52 21.93 5.39 8.03
CA GLU A 52 21.54 6.62 7.35
C GLU A 52 20.43 6.35 6.33
N LEU A 53 20.52 5.24 5.60
CA LEU A 53 19.48 4.83 4.67
C LEU A 53 18.17 4.54 5.41
N LEU A 54 18.23 3.80 6.51
CA LEU A 54 17.06 3.51 7.33
C LEU A 54 16.42 4.81 7.84
N ALA A 55 17.22 5.71 8.41
CA ALA A 55 16.72 6.99 8.91
C ALA A 55 16.09 7.83 7.79
N PHE A 56 16.67 7.81 6.59
CA PHE A 56 16.12 8.50 5.43
C PHE A 56 14.75 7.95 5.05
N VAL A 57 14.64 6.62 4.93
CA VAL A 57 13.38 5.98 4.56
C VAL A 57 12.30 6.21 5.62
N GLU A 58 12.65 6.08 6.90
CA GLU A 58 11.72 6.37 7.99
C GLU A 58 11.25 7.81 7.95
N GLY A 59 12.16 8.73 7.65
CA GLY A 59 11.87 10.17 7.59
C GLY A 59 10.91 10.56 6.46
N LEU A 60 10.79 9.75 5.42
CA LEU A 60 9.85 9.99 4.33
C LEU A 60 8.40 9.83 4.77
N HIS A 61 8.15 9.03 5.78
CA HIS A 61 6.81 8.80 6.31
C HIS A 61 6.40 9.90 7.29
N ALA A 62 5.13 10.30 7.27
CA ALA A 62 4.63 11.24 8.27
C ALA A 62 4.73 10.65 9.68
N LEU A 63 4.55 9.34 9.84
CA LEU A 63 4.67 8.64 11.11
C LEU A 63 6.12 8.37 11.53
N LYS A 64 7.09 8.73 10.67
CA LYS A 64 8.53 8.64 10.97
C LYS A 64 9.01 7.23 11.32
N ARG A 65 8.40 6.24 10.71
CA ARG A 65 8.79 4.84 10.82
C ARG A 65 8.28 4.05 9.62
N MET A 66 8.84 2.88 9.41
CA MET A 66 8.31 1.92 8.46
C MET A 66 7.20 1.10 9.13
N ALA A 67 6.35 0.51 8.32
CA ALA A 67 5.34 -0.42 8.81
C ALA A 67 5.96 -1.77 9.15
N GLN A 68 5.33 -2.48 10.08
CA GLN A 68 5.55 -3.90 10.24
C GLN A 68 4.63 -4.67 9.28
N PRO A 69 5.02 -5.87 8.81
CA PRO A 69 4.17 -6.66 7.90
C PRO A 69 2.76 -6.88 8.43
N GLU A 70 2.60 -7.05 9.73
CA GLU A 70 1.31 -7.25 10.38
C GLU A 70 0.37 -6.06 10.20
N GLU A 71 0.92 -4.84 10.14
CA GLU A 71 0.12 -3.63 9.95
C GLU A 71 -0.50 -3.60 8.54
N ILE A 72 0.26 -4.03 7.55
CA ILE A 72 -0.25 -4.15 6.18
C ILE A 72 -1.25 -5.31 6.07
N ALA A 73 -0.96 -6.42 6.75
CA ALA A 73 -1.88 -7.56 6.81
C ALA A 73 -3.22 -7.17 7.46
N ASN A 74 -3.19 -6.34 8.50
CA ASN A 74 -4.41 -5.84 9.14
C ASN A 74 -5.23 -4.97 8.20
N ALA A 75 -4.60 -4.14 7.38
CA ALA A 75 -5.29 -3.35 6.37
C ALA A 75 -5.94 -4.25 5.31
N ALA A 76 -5.23 -5.28 4.87
CA ALA A 76 -5.77 -6.27 3.94
C ALA A 76 -6.95 -7.03 4.55
N LEU A 77 -6.85 -7.40 5.82
CA LEU A 77 -7.92 -8.07 6.55
C LEU A 77 -9.19 -7.21 6.63
N PHE A 78 -9.04 -5.91 6.89
CA PHE A 78 -10.16 -4.99 6.86
C PHE A 78 -10.87 -5.02 5.50
N LEU A 79 -10.11 -4.92 4.40
CA LEU A 79 -10.68 -4.93 3.06
C LEU A 79 -11.31 -6.28 2.70
N ALA A 80 -10.78 -7.38 3.22
CA ALA A 80 -11.29 -8.73 2.95
C ALA A 80 -12.48 -9.11 3.84
N SER A 81 -12.75 -8.35 4.89
CA SER A 81 -13.79 -8.68 5.87
C SER A 81 -15.07 -7.90 5.63
N ASP A 82 -16.15 -8.31 6.31
CA ASP A 82 -17.44 -7.62 6.27
C ASP A 82 -17.40 -6.23 6.89
N LEU A 83 -16.33 -5.90 7.63
CA LEU A 83 -16.15 -4.55 8.16
C LEU A 83 -16.07 -3.51 7.04
N SER A 84 -15.62 -3.89 5.86
CA SER A 84 -15.55 -3.03 4.68
C SER A 84 -16.65 -3.32 3.66
N SER A 85 -17.80 -3.78 4.09
CA SER A 85 -18.87 -4.28 3.22
C SER A 85 -19.41 -3.25 2.22
N PHE A 86 -19.23 -1.96 2.48
CA PHE A 86 -19.65 -0.90 1.56
C PHE A 86 -18.46 -0.21 0.85
N VAL A 87 -17.28 -0.84 0.87
CA VAL A 87 -16.05 -0.31 0.29
C VAL A 87 -15.71 -1.11 -0.97
N THR A 88 -15.79 -0.46 -2.13
CA THR A 88 -15.37 -1.05 -3.40
C THR A 88 -14.85 0.03 -4.34
N GLY A 89 -13.91 -0.31 -5.19
CA GLY A 89 -13.32 0.62 -6.15
C GLY A 89 -12.33 1.61 -5.53
N THR A 90 -11.93 1.41 -4.28
CA THR A 90 -11.02 2.34 -3.61
C THR A 90 -9.55 1.94 -3.75
N ALA A 91 -8.68 2.93 -3.68
CA ALA A 91 -7.25 2.75 -3.47
C ALA A 91 -6.95 3.21 -2.04
N MET A 92 -6.80 2.25 -1.13
CA MET A 92 -6.61 2.54 0.29
C MET A 92 -5.13 2.66 0.62
N LEU A 93 -4.74 3.81 1.13
CA LEU A 93 -3.38 4.05 1.59
C LEU A 93 -3.18 3.43 2.98
N ALA A 94 -2.14 2.62 3.12
CA ALA A 94 -1.64 2.11 4.40
C ALA A 94 -0.13 2.37 4.42
N ASP A 95 0.25 3.63 4.38
CA ASP A 95 1.58 4.07 4.01
C ASP A 95 2.24 5.01 5.04
N GLY A 96 1.68 5.11 6.23
CA GLY A 96 2.23 5.99 7.27
C GLY A 96 2.33 7.45 6.83
N GLY A 97 1.61 7.83 5.78
CA GLY A 97 1.59 9.19 5.27
C GLY A 97 2.74 9.53 4.32
N VAL A 98 3.46 8.53 3.78
CA VAL A 98 4.58 8.82 2.86
C VAL A 98 4.11 9.55 1.60
N SER A 99 2.96 9.23 1.08
CA SER A 99 2.45 9.85 -0.16
C SER A 99 1.97 11.29 0.03
N ILE A 100 1.71 11.72 1.25
CA ILE A 100 1.25 13.08 1.56
C ILE A 100 2.28 13.90 2.33
N SER A 101 3.41 13.30 2.69
CA SER A 101 4.45 13.98 3.48
C SER A 101 5.11 15.09 2.68
N ARG A 102 5.41 16.19 3.34
CA ARG A 102 6.09 17.36 2.78
C ARG A 102 7.46 17.60 3.42
N THR A 103 7.92 16.67 4.20
CA THR A 103 9.21 16.80 4.89
C THR A 103 10.37 16.36 4.04
#